data_f1378b8672fb15ce50a086f56a11afd7
#
_entry.id   f1378b8672fb15ce50a086f56a11afd7
#
_cell.length_a   1.000
_cell.length_b   1.000
_cell.length_c   1.000
_cell.angle_alpha   90.00
_cell.angle_beta   90.00
_cell.angle_gamma   90.00
#
_symmetry.space_group_name_H-M   'P 1'
#
loop_
_entity.id
_entity.type
_entity.pdbx_description
1 polymer ?
#
loop_
_entity_poly.entity_id
_entity_poly.type
_entity_poly.pdbx_seq_one_letter_code
_entity_poly.pdbx_strand_id
1 'polypeptide(L)'
;MSNFVNDVINADALLEQIDDYVEQWHETDTELSVYDYLGMTEEEYFLWVEADFYLKYIIDAHERNMNINDVLKEEYTLAARSATPEEAKAIYIWLKEKGLVK
;
A
#
# COMPACT_ATOMS: atom_id res chain seq x y z
N MET A 1 17.87 1.07 -10.36
CA MET A 1 17.67 1.73 -9.07
C MET A 1 16.40 1.20 -8.44
N SER A 2 16.48 0.72 -7.21
CA SER A 2 15.28 0.19 -6.57
C SER A 2 14.46 1.32 -5.94
N ASN A 3 13.18 1.06 -5.75
CA ASN A 3 12.26 1.97 -5.10
C ASN A 3 11.93 1.47 -3.70
N PHE A 4 11.13 2.23 -2.96
CA PHE A 4 10.76 1.85 -1.60
C PHE A 4 10.11 0.45 -1.53
N VAL A 5 9.13 0.20 -2.41
CA VAL A 5 8.41 -1.09 -2.41
C VAL A 5 9.39 -2.25 -2.63
N ASN A 6 10.26 -2.14 -3.63
CA ASN A 6 11.24 -3.18 -3.91
C ASN A 6 12.23 -3.34 -2.76
N ASP A 7 12.65 -2.24 -2.15
CA ASP A 7 13.59 -2.30 -1.03
C ASP A 7 12.97 -3.02 0.17
N VAL A 8 11.69 -2.80 0.46
CA VAL A 8 11.01 -3.52 1.54
C VAL A 8 10.90 -5.01 1.23
N ILE A 9 10.52 -5.35 -0.01
CA ILE A 9 10.40 -6.76 -0.42
C ILE A 9 11.74 -7.48 -0.29
N ASN A 10 12.83 -6.78 -0.62
CA ASN A 10 14.18 -7.35 -0.57
C ASN A 10 14.81 -7.26 0.82
N ALA A 11 14.07 -6.78 1.82
CA ALA A 11 14.54 -6.59 3.19
C ALA A 11 15.65 -5.52 3.29
N ASP A 12 15.71 -4.61 2.35
CA ASP A 12 16.65 -3.48 2.37
C ASP A 12 16.07 -2.24 3.03
N ALA A 13 14.77 -2.26 3.34
CA ALA A 13 14.10 -1.16 4.02
C ALA A 13 12.98 -1.70 4.90
N LEU A 14 12.59 -0.90 5.90
CA LEU A 14 11.48 -1.19 6.78
C LEU A 14 10.28 -0.33 6.39
N LEU A 15 9.07 -0.78 6.74
CA LEU A 15 7.85 -0.05 6.42
C LEU A 15 7.86 1.39 6.95
N GLU A 16 8.34 1.58 8.17
CA GLU A 16 8.40 2.91 8.78
C GLU A 16 9.35 3.87 8.10
N GLN A 17 10.19 3.39 7.19
CA GLN A 17 11.11 4.24 6.45
C GLN A 17 10.48 4.94 5.25
N ILE A 18 9.19 4.71 5.01
CA ILE A 18 8.50 5.34 3.87
C ILE A 18 8.61 6.87 3.90
N ASP A 19 8.54 7.47 5.09
CA ASP A 19 8.65 8.91 5.23
C ASP A 19 10.02 9.43 4.78
N ASP A 20 11.08 8.64 5.01
CA ASP A 20 12.42 9.00 4.56
C ASP A 20 12.49 9.02 3.03
N TYR A 21 11.82 8.08 2.37
CA TYR A 21 11.77 8.02 0.91
C TYR A 21 10.97 9.19 0.32
N VAL A 22 9.87 9.57 0.97
CA VAL A 22 9.08 10.73 0.55
C VAL A 22 9.90 12.00 0.68
N GLU A 23 10.65 12.13 1.78
CA GLU A 23 11.51 13.27 1.99
C GLU A 23 12.62 13.34 0.94
N GLN A 24 13.21 12.20 0.59
CA GLN A 24 14.19 12.12 -0.50
C GLN A 24 13.58 12.58 -1.81
N TRP A 25 12.34 12.19 -2.08
CA TRP A 25 11.65 12.61 -3.29
C TRP A 25 11.50 14.13 -3.34
N HIS A 26 11.14 14.75 -2.21
CA HIS A 26 11.02 16.21 -2.13
C HIS A 26 12.34 16.91 -2.42
N GLU A 27 13.45 16.31 -2.03
CA GLU A 27 14.78 16.90 -2.18
C GLU A 27 15.44 16.56 -3.53
N THR A 28 14.87 15.60 -4.25
CA THR A 28 15.43 15.14 -5.52
C THR A 28 14.73 15.85 -6.67
N ASP A 29 15.51 16.37 -7.60
CA ASP A 29 14.94 16.99 -8.80
C ASP A 29 14.57 15.90 -9.80
N THR A 30 13.38 15.33 -9.64
CA THR A 30 12.89 14.25 -10.50
C THR A 30 11.52 14.60 -11.05
N GLU A 31 11.23 14.10 -12.25
CA GLU A 31 9.93 14.27 -12.89
C GLU A 31 8.93 13.21 -12.44
N LEU A 32 9.38 12.22 -11.68
CA LEU A 32 8.50 11.17 -11.16
C LEU A 32 7.53 11.74 -10.13
N SER A 33 6.30 11.24 -10.16
CA SER A 33 5.36 11.51 -9.07
C SER A 33 5.85 10.80 -7.80
N VAL A 34 5.35 11.21 -6.64
CA VAL A 34 5.76 10.58 -5.38
C VAL A 34 5.43 9.09 -5.38
N TYR A 35 4.26 8.70 -5.90
CA TYR A 35 3.91 7.28 -5.92
C TYR A 35 4.80 6.48 -6.90
N ASP A 36 5.14 7.04 -8.05
CA ASP A 36 6.08 6.39 -8.97
C ASP A 36 7.45 6.23 -8.33
N TYR A 37 7.91 7.25 -7.62
CA TYR A 37 9.18 7.21 -6.91
C TYR A 37 9.22 6.10 -5.85
N LEU A 38 8.09 5.91 -5.16
CA LEU A 38 7.95 4.87 -4.15
C LEU A 38 7.73 3.48 -4.76
N GLY A 39 7.30 3.40 -6.00
CA GLY A 39 7.01 2.13 -6.65
C GLY A 39 5.58 1.67 -6.48
N MET A 40 4.68 2.59 -6.20
CA MET A 40 3.25 2.32 -5.99
C MET A 40 2.43 2.77 -7.19
N THR A 41 1.20 2.26 -7.29
CA THR A 41 0.20 2.86 -8.16
C THR A 41 -0.39 4.08 -7.46
N GLU A 42 -1.05 4.94 -8.22
CA GLU A 42 -1.74 6.10 -7.65
C GLU A 42 -2.79 5.67 -6.61
N GLU A 43 -3.55 4.62 -6.92
CA GLU A 43 -4.58 4.10 -6.01
C GLU A 43 -3.98 3.62 -4.69
N GLU A 44 -2.85 2.91 -4.77
CA GLU A 44 -2.14 2.44 -3.57
C GLU A 44 -1.67 3.61 -2.73
N TYR A 45 -1.14 4.62 -3.36
CA TYR A 45 -0.67 5.80 -2.65
C TYR A 45 -1.82 6.49 -1.90
N PHE A 46 -2.96 6.66 -2.55
CA PHE A 46 -4.13 7.26 -1.90
C PHE A 46 -4.64 6.42 -0.73
N LEU A 47 -4.57 5.09 -0.84
CA LEU A 47 -4.91 4.23 0.30
C LEU A 47 -3.98 4.47 1.48
N TRP A 48 -2.68 4.55 1.22
CA TRP A 48 -1.71 4.79 2.29
C TRP A 48 -1.93 6.16 2.94
N VAL A 49 -2.21 7.18 2.15
CA VAL A 49 -2.49 8.53 2.67
C VAL A 49 -3.73 8.50 3.56
N GLU A 50 -4.71 7.69 3.24
CA GLU A 50 -5.92 7.54 4.04
C GLU A 50 -5.64 6.88 5.39
N ALA A 51 -4.83 5.82 5.39
CA ALA A 51 -4.46 5.13 6.63
C ALA A 51 -3.16 4.35 6.45
N ASP A 52 -2.24 4.53 7.38
CA ASP A 52 -0.91 3.89 7.31
C ASP A 52 -0.97 2.37 7.25
N PHE A 53 -1.98 1.75 7.86
CA PHE A 53 -2.02 0.29 7.93
C PHE A 53 -2.13 -0.38 6.55
N TYR A 54 -2.60 0.33 5.54
CA TYR A 54 -2.70 -0.23 4.19
C TYR A 54 -1.34 -0.55 3.59
N LEU A 55 -0.26 0.03 4.13
CA LEU A 55 1.08 -0.16 3.55
C LEU A 55 1.49 -1.63 3.52
N LYS A 56 1.19 -2.39 4.58
CA LYS A 56 1.53 -3.83 4.61
C LYS A 56 0.83 -4.60 3.49
N TYR A 57 -0.41 -4.22 3.16
CA TYR A 57 -1.16 -4.87 2.08
C TYR A 57 -0.64 -4.44 0.72
N ILE A 58 -0.18 -3.20 0.58
CA ILE A 58 0.44 -2.72 -0.65
C ILE A 58 1.71 -3.51 -0.96
N ILE A 59 2.55 -3.70 0.05
CA ILE A 59 3.78 -4.51 -0.11
C ILE A 59 3.41 -5.94 -0.48
N ASP A 60 2.44 -6.54 0.21
CA ASP A 60 1.99 -7.90 -0.07
C ASP A 60 1.48 -8.04 -1.51
N ALA A 61 0.73 -7.05 -1.98
CA ALA A 61 0.22 -7.05 -3.36
C ALA A 61 1.36 -7.08 -4.37
N HIS A 62 2.39 -6.26 -4.18
CA HIS A 62 3.53 -6.23 -5.07
C HIS A 62 4.36 -7.51 -4.99
N GLU A 63 4.55 -8.05 -3.79
CA GLU A 63 5.29 -9.28 -3.59
C GLU A 63 4.59 -10.47 -4.26
N ARG A 64 3.26 -10.50 -4.21
CA ARG A 64 2.45 -11.56 -4.81
C ARG A 64 2.04 -11.25 -6.25
N ASN A 65 2.43 -10.08 -6.77
CA ASN A 65 2.06 -9.62 -8.11
C ASN A 65 0.54 -9.59 -8.31
N MET A 66 -0.17 -9.06 -7.33
CA MET A 66 -1.63 -8.93 -7.32
C MET A 66 -2.05 -7.47 -7.29
N ASN A 67 -3.27 -7.20 -7.73
CA ASN A 67 -3.86 -5.89 -7.57
C ASN A 67 -4.20 -5.67 -6.08
N ILE A 68 -4.02 -4.45 -5.58
CA ILE A 68 -4.31 -4.14 -4.17
C ILE A 68 -5.75 -4.44 -3.79
N ASN A 69 -6.70 -4.20 -4.68
CA ASN A 69 -8.11 -4.47 -4.39
C ASN A 69 -8.37 -5.96 -4.21
N ASP A 70 -7.67 -6.81 -4.96
CA ASP A 70 -7.78 -8.26 -4.82
C ASP A 70 -7.23 -8.72 -3.48
N VAL A 71 -6.11 -8.14 -3.04
CA VAL A 71 -5.52 -8.45 -1.74
C VAL A 71 -6.48 -8.04 -0.62
N LEU A 72 -7.04 -6.84 -0.70
CA LEU A 72 -7.98 -6.36 0.32
C LEU A 72 -9.26 -7.20 0.35
N LYS A 73 -9.76 -7.61 -0.81
CA LYS A 73 -10.94 -8.46 -0.89
C LYS A 73 -10.69 -9.83 -0.26
N GLU A 74 -9.51 -10.40 -0.52
CA GLU A 74 -9.08 -11.66 0.08
C GLU A 74 -9.01 -11.53 1.60
N GLU A 75 -8.40 -10.46 2.11
CA GLU A 75 -8.28 -10.22 3.54
C GLU A 75 -9.65 -10.10 4.20
N TYR A 76 -10.56 -9.38 3.57
CA TYR A 76 -11.94 -9.24 4.07
C TYR A 76 -12.67 -10.57 4.07
N THR A 77 -12.54 -11.34 2.98
CA THR A 77 -13.24 -12.63 2.81
C THR A 77 -12.74 -13.68 3.81
N LEU A 78 -11.44 -13.64 4.15
CA LEU A 78 -10.82 -14.61 5.05
C LEU A 78 -10.97 -14.23 6.53
N ALA A 79 -11.95 -13.39 6.84
CA ALA A 79 -12.23 -12.93 8.20
C ALA A 79 -11.08 -12.15 8.83
N ALA A 80 -10.36 -11.41 8.01
CA ALA A 80 -9.39 -10.41 8.46
C ALA A 80 -8.36 -10.97 9.44
N ARG A 81 -7.67 -12.03 9.05
CA ARG A 81 -6.73 -12.73 9.92
C ARG A 81 -5.65 -11.84 10.52
N SER A 82 -5.22 -10.82 9.80
CA SER A 82 -4.16 -9.91 10.27
C SER A 82 -4.69 -8.51 10.53
N ALA A 83 -5.94 -8.24 10.24
CA ALA A 83 -6.53 -6.92 10.44
C ALA A 83 -7.23 -6.83 11.79
N THR A 84 -7.12 -5.67 12.43
CA THR A 84 -7.92 -5.38 13.62
C THR A 84 -9.38 -5.16 13.17
N PRO A 85 -10.37 -5.19 14.10
CA PRO A 85 -11.75 -4.88 13.72
C PRO A 85 -11.91 -3.51 13.06
N GLU A 86 -11.14 -2.52 13.47
CA GLU A 86 -11.18 -1.19 12.88
C GLU A 86 -10.63 -1.19 11.45
N GLU A 87 -9.53 -1.91 11.23
CA GLU A 87 -8.94 -2.06 9.90
C GLU A 87 -9.89 -2.82 8.98
N ALA A 88 -10.50 -3.88 9.47
CA ALA A 88 -11.46 -4.67 8.70
C ALA A 88 -12.64 -3.81 8.26
N LYS A 89 -13.14 -2.94 9.14
CA LYS A 89 -14.21 -2.02 8.80
C LYS A 89 -13.81 -1.03 7.73
N ALA A 90 -12.60 -0.48 7.83
CA ALA A 90 -12.08 0.45 6.82
C ALA A 90 -11.95 -0.23 5.46
N ILE A 91 -11.43 -1.46 5.43
CA ILE A 91 -11.30 -2.24 4.21
C ILE A 91 -12.68 -2.49 3.59
N TYR A 92 -13.67 -2.83 4.40
CA TYR A 92 -15.03 -3.05 3.93
C TYR A 92 -15.58 -1.78 3.26
N ILE A 93 -15.42 -0.63 3.91
CA ILE A 93 -15.90 0.65 3.37
C ILE A 93 -15.24 0.95 2.03
N TRP A 94 -13.94 0.76 1.94
CA TRP A 94 -13.19 0.98 0.69
C TRP A 94 -13.73 0.07 -0.43
N LEU A 95 -13.86 -1.22 -0.14
CA LEU A 95 -14.34 -2.19 -1.14
C LEU A 95 -15.76 -1.88 -1.57
N LYS A 96 -16.61 -1.45 -0.65
CA LYS A 96 -17.99 -1.09 -0.95
C LYS A 96 -18.06 0.14 -1.86
N GLU A 97 -17.25 1.14 -1.59
CA GLU A 97 -17.18 2.34 -2.43
C GLU A 97 -16.70 2.03 -3.84
N LYS A 98 -15.86 1.03 -4.00
CA LYS A 98 -15.37 0.57 -5.30
C LYS A 98 -16.33 -0.40 -5.99
N GLY A 99 -17.42 -0.81 -5.33
CA GLY A 99 -18.36 -1.77 -5.88
C GLY A 99 -17.85 -3.20 -5.91
N LEU A 100 -16.85 -3.52 -5.10
CA LEU A 100 -16.22 -4.85 -5.08
C LEU A 100 -16.87 -5.79 -4.08
N VAL A 101 -17.66 -5.29 -3.15
CA VAL A 101 -18.49 -6.08 -2.24
C VAL A 101 -19.87 -5.45 -2.18
N LYS A 102 -20.87 -6.24 -1.80
CA LYS A 102 -22.26 -5.76 -1.71
C LYS A 102 -22.61 -5.28 -0.32
#